data_c80f84051bb8c081f985967e2bff441d
#
_entry.id   c80f84051bb8c081f985967e2bff441d
#
_cell.length_a   1.000
_cell.length_b   1.000
_cell.length_c   1.000
_cell.angle_alpha   90.00
_cell.angle_beta   90.00
_cell.angle_gamma   90.00
#
_symmetry.space_group_name_H-M   'P 1'
#
loop_
_entity.id
_entity.type
_entity.pdbx_description
1 polymer ?
#
loop_
_entity_poly.entity_id
_entity_poly.type
_entity_poly.pdbx_seq_one_letter_code
_entity_poly.pdbx_strand_id
1 'polypeptide(L)'
;ITTVLHATLQIITVAIGSPLGREVAPREASAGITTFLVKHFDIKQEDRQLLIACAAGAGLAAVYNSPLSAAIFTLETLLLTWNIRAISAALICCGLATFVTRQAGVGDVIQYTMAQPSLGSHYVEFSIALGAIVALGVVLFNITQGKLPSIHRSSPVMIPISIVAFTLIGALAMYFPEILGNGKAGNELTFTNDITWTYALGLFGSKWVAVLLALAAGAYGGRITPSMMLGSTLAIVFGTFWSIAVAPISLGMAAFIGAVAFLGLAQKMPLTSCVFMLELTRFSVEMFFPIALTMG
;
A
#
# COMPACT_ATOMS: atom_id res chain seq x y z
N ILE A 1 -9.57 -4.84 -24.18
CA ILE A 1 -10.78 -4.06 -23.82
C ILE A 1 -11.24 -4.44 -22.41
N THR A 2 -11.43 -5.71 -22.08
CA THR A 2 -11.88 -6.15 -20.75
C THR A 2 -10.99 -5.66 -19.60
N THR A 3 -9.68 -5.67 -19.76
CA THR A 3 -8.72 -5.22 -18.75
C THR A 3 -8.83 -3.71 -18.46
N VAL A 4 -8.99 -2.90 -19.52
CA VAL A 4 -9.14 -1.46 -19.37
C VAL A 4 -10.49 -1.13 -18.71
N LEU A 5 -11.58 -1.80 -19.11
CA LEU A 5 -12.88 -1.64 -18.48
C LEU A 5 -12.84 -2.03 -17.00
N HIS A 6 -12.18 -3.14 -16.66
CA HIS A 6 -11.99 -3.58 -15.28
C HIS A 6 -11.21 -2.55 -14.46
N ALA A 7 -10.11 -2.02 -15.00
CA ALA A 7 -9.33 -0.96 -14.35
C ALA A 7 -10.18 0.31 -14.12
N THR A 8 -10.99 0.72 -15.09
CA THR A 8 -11.87 1.88 -14.96
C THR A 8 -12.92 1.67 -13.87
N LEU A 9 -13.59 0.51 -13.84
CA LEU A 9 -14.57 0.17 -12.81
C LEU A 9 -13.93 0.14 -11.41
N GLN A 10 -12.70 -0.34 -11.31
CA GLN A 10 -11.96 -0.31 -10.05
C GLN A 10 -11.72 1.12 -9.54
N ILE A 11 -11.30 2.03 -10.43
CA ILE A 11 -11.11 3.44 -10.05
C ILE A 11 -12.42 4.03 -9.53
N ILE A 12 -13.52 3.78 -10.24
CA ILE A 12 -14.85 4.25 -9.85
C ILE A 12 -15.23 3.71 -8.47
N THR A 13 -15.09 2.41 -8.24
CA THR A 13 -15.46 1.79 -6.94
C THR A 13 -14.62 2.35 -5.78
N VAL A 14 -13.32 2.59 -5.98
CA VAL A 14 -12.48 3.22 -4.97
C VAL A 14 -12.86 4.69 -4.74
N ALA A 15 -13.20 5.43 -5.81
CA ALA A 15 -13.62 6.82 -5.71
C ALA A 15 -14.93 6.99 -4.93
N ILE A 16 -15.86 6.04 -5.03
CA ILE A 16 -17.11 6.03 -4.25
C ILE A 16 -16.96 5.42 -2.85
N GLY A 17 -15.75 5.11 -2.40
CA GLY A 17 -15.44 4.78 -1.02
C GLY A 17 -15.04 3.33 -0.73
N SER A 18 -14.84 2.47 -1.74
CA SER A 18 -14.30 1.11 -1.47
C SER A 18 -12.99 1.20 -0.68
N PRO A 19 -12.84 0.48 0.45
CA PRO A 19 -11.68 0.59 1.36
C PRO A 19 -10.41 -0.09 0.83
N LEU A 20 -10.25 -0.17 -0.48
CA LEU A 20 -9.13 -0.78 -1.18
C LEU A 20 -8.30 0.28 -1.92
N GLY A 21 -7.09 -0.09 -2.31
CA GLY A 21 -6.16 0.79 -3.01
C GLY A 21 -6.47 0.91 -4.51
N ARG A 22 -6.15 2.06 -5.07
CA ARG A 22 -6.35 2.40 -6.48
C ARG A 22 -5.19 1.99 -7.40
N GLU A 23 -4.11 1.50 -6.84
CA GLU A 23 -2.84 1.25 -7.52
C GLU A 23 -2.87 0.09 -8.52
N VAL A 24 -3.83 -0.83 -8.39
CA VAL A 24 -3.94 -1.98 -9.30
C VAL A 24 -4.47 -1.57 -10.66
N ALA A 25 -5.41 -0.63 -10.72
CA ALA A 25 -6.03 -0.19 -11.97
C ALA A 25 -5.02 0.33 -13.02
N PRO A 26 -4.14 1.30 -12.72
CA PRO A 26 -3.15 1.78 -13.69
C PRO A 26 -2.11 0.71 -14.04
N ARG A 27 -1.76 -0.17 -13.09
CA ARG A 27 -0.86 -1.31 -13.36
C ARG A 27 -1.47 -2.29 -14.36
N GLU A 28 -2.74 -2.63 -14.19
CA GLU A 28 -3.47 -3.51 -15.12
C GLU A 28 -3.68 -2.85 -16.48
N ALA A 29 -4.04 -1.57 -16.49
CA ALA A 29 -4.25 -0.83 -17.73
C ALA A 29 -2.96 -0.79 -18.58
N SER A 30 -1.83 -0.41 -17.98
CA SER A 30 -0.53 -0.35 -18.66
C SER A 30 -0.04 -1.74 -19.11
N ALA A 31 -0.17 -2.76 -18.27
CA ALA A 31 0.16 -4.13 -18.63
C ALA A 31 -0.74 -4.66 -19.77
N GLY A 32 -2.04 -4.35 -19.72
CA GLY A 32 -3.00 -4.74 -20.75
C GLY A 32 -2.73 -4.09 -22.09
N ILE A 33 -2.44 -2.79 -22.12
CA ILE A 33 -2.05 -2.06 -23.33
C ILE A 33 -0.76 -2.64 -23.91
N THR A 34 0.25 -2.83 -23.05
CA THR A 34 1.53 -3.42 -23.48
C THR A 34 1.34 -4.83 -24.00
N THR A 35 0.52 -5.66 -23.35
CA THR A 35 0.19 -7.02 -23.84
C THR A 35 -0.43 -6.98 -25.23
N PHE A 36 -1.29 -6.00 -25.51
CA PHE A 36 -1.87 -5.83 -26.83
C PHE A 36 -0.81 -5.40 -27.87
N LEU A 37 0.04 -4.44 -27.52
CA LEU A 37 1.07 -3.92 -28.42
C LEU A 37 2.13 -4.98 -28.79
N VAL A 38 2.65 -5.70 -27.79
CA VAL A 38 3.74 -6.68 -28.01
C VAL A 38 3.32 -7.89 -28.86
N LYS A 39 2.02 -8.12 -29.08
CA LYS A 39 1.53 -9.15 -29.98
C LYS A 39 1.87 -8.87 -31.45
N HIS A 40 2.08 -7.60 -31.79
CA HIS A 40 2.38 -7.17 -33.16
C HIS A 40 3.88 -7.18 -33.47
N PHE A 41 4.72 -7.54 -32.49
CA PHE A 41 6.16 -7.62 -32.65
C PHE A 41 6.63 -9.05 -32.45
N ASP A 42 7.55 -9.47 -33.30
CA ASP A 42 8.22 -10.78 -33.20
C ASP A 42 9.37 -10.67 -32.19
N ILE A 43 9.02 -10.78 -30.92
CA ILE A 43 9.95 -10.71 -29.78
C ILE A 43 9.89 -11.98 -28.95
N LYS A 44 11.03 -12.35 -28.34
CA LYS A 44 11.13 -13.51 -27.47
C LYS A 44 10.15 -13.43 -26.29
N GLN A 45 9.68 -14.58 -25.83
CA GLN A 45 8.73 -14.67 -24.72
C GLN A 45 9.26 -14.00 -23.44
N GLU A 46 10.55 -14.14 -23.14
CA GLU A 46 11.20 -13.51 -21.99
C GLU A 46 11.14 -11.98 -22.07
N ASP A 47 11.39 -11.40 -23.24
CA ASP A 47 11.31 -9.96 -23.48
C ASP A 47 9.90 -9.44 -23.37
N ARG A 48 8.93 -10.23 -23.84
CA ARG A 48 7.50 -9.92 -23.72
C ARG A 48 7.09 -9.84 -22.25
N GLN A 49 7.49 -10.82 -21.44
CA GLN A 49 7.22 -10.82 -19.99
C GLN A 49 7.88 -9.64 -19.29
N LEU A 50 9.13 -9.34 -19.62
CA LEU A 50 9.87 -8.19 -19.10
C LEU A 50 9.15 -6.88 -19.38
N LEU A 51 8.75 -6.64 -20.64
CA LEU A 51 8.05 -5.42 -21.04
C LEU A 51 6.70 -5.25 -20.35
N ILE A 52 5.92 -6.32 -20.22
CA ILE A 52 4.61 -6.28 -19.53
C ILE A 52 4.80 -5.98 -18.04
N ALA A 53 5.78 -6.59 -17.39
CA ALA A 53 6.06 -6.32 -15.97
C ALA A 53 6.56 -4.89 -15.76
N CYS A 54 7.48 -4.39 -16.61
CA CYS A 54 7.96 -3.01 -16.57
C CYS A 54 6.82 -2.00 -16.81
N ALA A 55 5.88 -2.31 -17.72
CA ALA A 55 4.70 -1.46 -17.94
C ALA A 55 3.78 -1.42 -16.71
N ALA A 56 3.59 -2.55 -16.02
CA ALA A 56 2.84 -2.57 -14.76
C ALA A 56 3.53 -1.71 -13.68
N GLY A 57 4.86 -1.81 -13.55
CA GLY A 57 5.64 -0.94 -12.67
C GLY A 57 5.55 0.53 -13.04
N ALA A 58 5.61 0.85 -14.33
CA ALA A 58 5.43 2.21 -14.83
C ALA A 58 4.06 2.80 -14.45
N GLY A 59 3.00 2.00 -14.50
CA GLY A 59 1.66 2.39 -14.01
C GLY A 59 1.66 2.72 -12.51
N LEU A 60 2.40 1.96 -11.70
CA LEU A 60 2.57 2.25 -10.28
C LEU A 60 3.37 3.54 -10.06
N ALA A 61 4.49 3.72 -10.79
CA ALA A 61 5.33 4.91 -10.74
C ALA A 61 4.55 6.19 -11.05
N ALA A 62 3.69 6.14 -12.07
CA ALA A 62 2.86 7.25 -12.48
C ALA A 62 1.87 7.71 -11.40
N VAL A 63 1.22 6.76 -10.71
CA VAL A 63 0.19 7.06 -9.71
C VAL A 63 0.75 7.67 -8.44
N TYR A 64 1.91 7.17 -8.01
CA TYR A 64 2.53 7.61 -6.75
C TYR A 64 3.68 8.59 -6.92
N ASN A 65 4.05 8.91 -8.16
CA ASN A 65 5.19 9.76 -8.46
C ASN A 65 6.51 9.25 -7.83
N SER A 66 6.65 7.92 -7.80
CA SER A 66 7.70 7.18 -7.09
C SER A 66 8.42 6.19 -8.03
N PRO A 67 9.39 6.66 -8.84
CA PRO A 67 10.01 5.85 -9.89
C PRO A 67 10.90 4.73 -9.36
N LEU A 68 11.67 4.97 -8.29
CA LEU A 68 12.63 4.01 -7.78
C LEU A 68 11.92 2.83 -7.09
N SER A 69 10.98 3.12 -6.21
CA SER A 69 10.21 2.08 -5.54
C SER A 69 9.36 1.25 -6.50
N ALA A 70 8.79 1.88 -7.54
CA ALA A 70 8.05 1.15 -8.57
C ALA A 70 8.96 0.25 -9.42
N ALA A 71 10.19 0.67 -9.69
CA ALA A 71 11.19 -0.18 -10.34
C ALA A 71 11.58 -1.37 -9.44
N ILE A 72 11.84 -1.13 -8.15
CA ILE A 72 12.12 -2.17 -7.16
C ILE A 72 10.91 -3.12 -7.03
N PHE A 73 9.68 -2.60 -6.96
CA PHE A 73 8.46 -3.41 -6.98
C PHE A 73 8.39 -4.34 -8.19
N THR A 74 8.75 -3.84 -9.36
CA THR A 74 8.78 -4.64 -10.59
C THR A 74 9.74 -5.82 -10.47
N LEU A 75 10.92 -5.58 -9.88
CA LEU A 75 11.95 -6.62 -9.71
C LEU A 75 11.61 -7.59 -8.58
N GLU A 76 11.19 -7.06 -7.41
CA GLU A 76 10.95 -7.83 -6.19
C GLU A 76 9.66 -8.65 -6.25
N THR A 77 8.61 -8.13 -6.92
CA THR A 77 7.27 -8.71 -6.85
C THR A 77 6.79 -9.30 -8.18
N LEU A 78 7.10 -8.66 -9.30
CA LEU A 78 6.58 -9.09 -10.59
C LEU A 78 7.53 -10.00 -11.35
N LEU A 79 8.82 -9.67 -11.40
CA LEU A 79 9.82 -10.42 -12.15
C LEU A 79 10.56 -11.46 -11.30
N LEU A 80 10.68 -11.22 -9.99
CA LEU A 80 11.44 -12.03 -9.04
C LEU A 80 12.90 -12.25 -9.51
N THR A 81 13.49 -11.24 -10.13
CA THR A 81 14.86 -11.28 -10.67
C THR A 81 15.56 -9.92 -10.55
N TRP A 82 16.87 -9.96 -10.37
CA TRP A 82 17.74 -8.80 -10.16
C TRP A 82 18.87 -8.71 -11.20
N ASN A 83 18.66 -9.26 -12.39
CA ASN A 83 19.65 -9.13 -13.45
C ASN A 83 19.70 -7.69 -14.01
N ILE A 84 20.85 -7.30 -14.53
CA ILE A 84 21.10 -5.92 -14.99
C ILE A 84 20.13 -5.47 -16.08
N ARG A 85 19.68 -6.37 -16.93
CA ARG A 85 18.71 -6.11 -18.00
C ARG A 85 17.34 -5.72 -17.42
N ALA A 86 16.85 -6.49 -16.44
CA ALA A 86 15.58 -6.20 -15.76
C ALA A 86 15.66 -4.90 -14.96
N ILE A 87 16.77 -4.67 -14.24
CA ILE A 87 17.01 -3.45 -13.47
C ILE A 87 16.97 -2.23 -14.40
N SER A 88 17.74 -2.23 -15.48
CA SER A 88 17.78 -1.11 -16.44
C SER A 88 16.42 -0.84 -17.08
N ALA A 89 15.72 -1.90 -17.54
CA ALA A 89 14.41 -1.76 -18.14
C ALA A 89 13.38 -1.19 -17.14
N ALA A 90 13.33 -1.70 -15.93
CA ALA A 90 12.41 -1.22 -14.89
C ALA A 90 12.67 0.25 -14.52
N LEU A 91 13.94 0.64 -14.32
CA LEU A 91 14.30 2.02 -14.01
C LEU A 91 13.94 2.98 -15.14
N ILE A 92 14.22 2.62 -16.40
CA ILE A 92 13.88 3.44 -17.56
C ILE A 92 12.35 3.60 -17.66
N CYS A 93 11.60 2.52 -17.61
CA CYS A 93 10.14 2.56 -17.76
C CYS A 93 9.48 3.36 -16.63
N CYS A 94 9.85 3.11 -15.38
CA CYS A 94 9.29 3.81 -14.23
C CYS A 94 9.73 5.29 -14.19
N GLY A 95 10.99 5.58 -14.54
CA GLY A 95 11.52 6.94 -14.63
C GLY A 95 10.81 7.77 -15.70
N LEU A 96 10.63 7.22 -16.90
CA LEU A 96 9.90 7.89 -17.98
C LEU A 96 8.43 8.12 -17.62
N ALA A 97 7.76 7.13 -17.02
CA ALA A 97 6.37 7.28 -16.59
C ALA A 97 6.21 8.42 -15.57
N THR A 98 7.08 8.49 -14.58
CA THR A 98 7.09 9.55 -13.59
C THR A 98 7.42 10.91 -14.23
N PHE A 99 8.39 10.96 -15.13
CA PHE A 99 8.73 12.18 -15.84
C PHE A 99 7.52 12.73 -16.61
N VAL A 100 6.83 11.90 -17.38
CA VAL A 100 5.62 12.28 -18.13
C VAL A 100 4.51 12.77 -17.19
N THR A 101 4.28 12.07 -16.08
CA THR A 101 3.27 12.45 -15.09
C THR A 101 3.57 13.83 -14.50
N ARG A 102 4.83 14.11 -14.17
CA ARG A 102 5.26 15.43 -13.66
C ARG A 102 5.08 16.54 -14.69
N GLN A 103 5.44 16.29 -15.93
CA GLN A 103 5.26 17.28 -17.01
C GLN A 103 3.77 17.57 -17.27
N ALA A 104 2.91 16.59 -17.08
CA ALA A 104 1.48 16.76 -17.19
C ALA A 104 0.83 17.45 -15.96
N GLY A 105 1.61 17.77 -14.93
CA GLY A 105 1.11 18.38 -13.69
C GLY A 105 0.17 17.49 -12.89
N VAL A 106 0.28 16.16 -13.06
CA VAL A 106 -0.58 15.18 -12.41
C VAL A 106 0.15 14.54 -11.23
N GLY A 107 -0.50 14.53 -10.08
CA GLY A 107 -0.01 13.89 -8.85
C GLY A 107 0.92 14.77 -8.02
N ASP A 108 0.82 14.60 -6.70
CA ASP A 108 1.67 15.30 -5.74
C ASP A 108 3.08 14.71 -5.73
N VAL A 109 4.08 15.57 -5.61
CA VAL A 109 5.50 15.15 -5.46
C VAL A 109 5.73 14.57 -4.06
N ILE A 110 5.06 15.14 -3.05
CA ILE A 110 5.04 14.66 -1.67
C ILE A 110 3.64 14.19 -1.39
N GLN A 111 3.48 12.89 -1.10
CA GLN A 111 2.17 12.28 -0.86
C GLN A 111 1.74 12.41 0.60
N TYR A 112 2.69 12.46 1.54
CA TYR A 112 2.46 12.58 2.97
C TYR A 112 3.41 13.58 3.59
N THR A 113 2.87 14.48 4.39
CA THR A 113 3.64 15.37 5.26
C THR A 113 3.85 14.71 6.62
N MET A 114 5.03 14.90 7.17
CA MET A 114 5.38 14.39 8.50
C MET A 114 6.05 15.48 9.31
N ALA A 115 5.83 15.47 10.63
CA ALA A 115 6.65 16.24 11.54
C ALA A 115 8.10 15.77 11.44
N GLN A 116 9.06 16.70 11.60
CA GLN A 116 10.49 16.34 11.55
C GLN A 116 10.82 15.26 12.59
N PRO A 117 11.50 14.16 12.23
CA PRO A 117 11.79 13.11 13.18
C PRO A 117 12.88 13.57 14.15
N SER A 118 12.60 13.47 15.42
CA SER A 118 13.65 13.37 16.41
C SER A 118 13.84 11.89 16.74
N LEU A 119 14.95 11.31 16.31
CA LEU A 119 15.32 9.96 16.69
C LEU A 119 15.76 10.00 18.15
N GLY A 120 14.88 9.56 19.05
CA GLY A 120 15.22 9.43 20.47
C GLY A 120 16.21 8.28 20.74
N SER A 121 16.83 8.26 21.91
CA SER A 121 17.83 7.25 22.28
C SER A 121 17.31 5.80 22.32
N HIS A 122 16.00 5.58 22.50
CA HIS A 122 15.39 4.25 22.66
C HIS A 122 14.66 3.75 21.40
N TYR A 123 15.04 4.22 20.28
CA TYR A 123 14.40 4.00 19.03
C TYR A 123 14.74 2.60 18.42
N VAL A 124 15.93 2.04 18.72
CA VAL A 124 16.32 0.69 18.30
C VAL A 124 15.44 -0.34 19.00
N GLU A 125 15.34 -0.24 20.34
CA GLU A 125 14.54 -1.15 21.15
C GLU A 125 13.04 -1.06 20.77
N PHE A 126 12.56 0.14 20.53
CA PHE A 126 11.21 0.37 20.05
C PHE A 126 10.96 -0.31 18.71
N SER A 127 11.87 -0.16 17.74
CA SER A 127 11.73 -0.74 16.40
C SER A 127 11.65 -2.27 16.44
N ILE A 128 12.49 -2.90 17.27
CA ILE A 128 12.48 -4.36 17.47
C ILE A 128 11.13 -4.80 18.09
N ALA A 129 10.70 -4.12 19.15
CA ALA A 129 9.44 -4.44 19.83
C ALA A 129 8.22 -4.22 18.91
N LEU A 130 8.22 -3.11 18.15
CA LEU A 130 7.18 -2.83 17.16
C LEU A 130 7.15 -3.90 16.06
N GLY A 131 8.32 -4.41 15.64
CA GLY A 131 8.44 -5.48 14.65
C GLY A 131 7.67 -6.73 15.06
N ALA A 132 7.80 -7.17 16.31
CA ALA A 132 7.05 -8.31 16.84
C ALA A 132 5.53 -8.07 16.83
N ILE A 133 5.08 -6.88 17.20
CA ILE A 133 3.66 -6.49 17.21
C ILE A 133 3.11 -6.42 15.77
N VAL A 134 3.85 -5.81 14.85
CA VAL A 134 3.47 -5.73 13.44
C VAL A 134 3.42 -7.12 12.81
N ALA A 135 4.41 -7.98 13.06
CA ALA A 135 4.41 -9.36 12.56
C ALA A 135 3.19 -10.13 13.03
N LEU A 136 2.83 -10.03 14.31
CA LEU A 136 1.60 -10.63 14.84
C LEU A 136 0.36 -10.07 14.12
N GLY A 137 0.26 -8.75 13.94
CA GLY A 137 -0.82 -8.10 13.23
C GLY A 137 -0.95 -8.62 11.79
N VAL A 138 0.16 -8.73 11.06
CA VAL A 138 0.20 -9.27 9.69
C VAL A 138 -0.23 -10.73 9.63
N VAL A 139 0.25 -11.56 10.55
CA VAL A 139 -0.16 -12.99 10.61
C VAL A 139 -1.65 -13.11 10.84
N LEU A 140 -2.21 -12.36 11.81
CA LEU A 140 -3.63 -12.37 12.09
C LEU A 140 -4.46 -11.84 10.90
N PHE A 141 -3.98 -10.79 10.23
CA PHE A 141 -4.64 -10.25 9.04
C PHE A 141 -4.67 -11.27 7.91
N ASN A 142 -3.56 -11.94 7.64
CA ASN A 142 -3.47 -12.97 6.61
C ASN A 142 -4.35 -14.19 6.94
N ILE A 143 -4.41 -14.61 8.21
CA ILE A 143 -5.30 -15.71 8.64
C ILE A 143 -6.77 -15.33 8.43
N THR A 144 -7.19 -14.13 8.86
CA THR A 144 -8.56 -13.67 8.70
C THR A 144 -8.96 -13.52 7.23
N GLN A 145 -8.05 -13.00 6.41
CA GLN A 145 -8.25 -12.91 4.97
C GLN A 145 -8.34 -14.29 4.31
N GLY A 146 -7.49 -15.25 4.72
CA GLY A 146 -7.49 -16.61 4.19
C GLY A 146 -8.75 -17.41 4.53
N LYS A 147 -9.51 -17.01 5.55
CA LYS A 147 -10.79 -17.60 5.91
C LYS A 147 -11.99 -17.01 5.17
N LEU A 148 -11.80 -16.01 4.33
CA LEU A 148 -12.89 -15.44 3.55
C LEU A 148 -13.45 -16.47 2.57
N PRO A 149 -14.79 -16.52 2.39
CA PRO A 149 -15.42 -17.47 1.50
C PRO A 149 -15.00 -17.23 0.04
N SER A 150 -14.60 -18.28 -0.65
CA SER A 150 -14.28 -18.24 -2.08
C SER A 150 -15.54 -18.37 -2.92
N ILE A 151 -16.38 -17.34 -2.93
CA ILE A 151 -17.60 -17.32 -3.74
C ILE A 151 -17.24 -16.89 -5.16
N HIS A 152 -17.75 -17.62 -6.16
CA HIS A 152 -17.51 -17.26 -7.56
C HIS A 152 -18.14 -15.90 -7.87
N ARG A 153 -17.35 -14.98 -8.43
CA ARG A 153 -17.77 -13.57 -8.63
C ARG A 153 -19.00 -13.38 -9.54
N SER A 154 -19.25 -14.32 -10.44
CA SER A 154 -20.46 -14.31 -11.28
C SER A 154 -21.70 -14.94 -10.62
N SER A 155 -21.58 -15.39 -9.37
CA SER A 155 -22.72 -15.95 -8.63
C SER A 155 -23.72 -14.83 -8.27
N PRO A 156 -25.02 -15.02 -8.48
CA PRO A 156 -26.04 -14.04 -8.09
C PRO A 156 -26.05 -13.74 -6.58
N VAL A 157 -25.53 -14.64 -5.76
CA VAL A 157 -25.36 -14.45 -4.31
C VAL A 157 -24.39 -13.31 -3.97
N MET A 158 -23.50 -12.96 -4.90
CA MET A 158 -22.59 -11.82 -4.69
C MET A 158 -23.31 -10.48 -4.59
N ILE A 159 -24.48 -10.32 -5.21
CA ILE A 159 -25.23 -9.05 -5.16
C ILE A 159 -25.66 -8.73 -3.71
N PRO A 160 -26.43 -9.59 -3.02
CA PRO A 160 -26.81 -9.29 -1.64
C PRO A 160 -25.59 -9.22 -0.69
N ILE A 161 -24.56 -10.03 -0.89
CA ILE A 161 -23.33 -9.94 -0.09
C ILE A 161 -22.68 -8.56 -0.26
N SER A 162 -22.56 -8.06 -1.49
CA SER A 162 -21.98 -6.74 -1.77
C SER A 162 -22.82 -5.63 -1.13
N ILE A 163 -24.15 -5.70 -1.23
CA ILE A 163 -25.03 -4.70 -0.61
C ILE A 163 -24.83 -4.68 0.91
N VAL A 164 -24.86 -5.83 1.56
CA VAL A 164 -24.67 -5.92 3.02
C VAL A 164 -23.26 -5.45 3.42
N ALA A 165 -22.23 -5.92 2.74
CA ALA A 165 -20.86 -5.56 3.06
C ALA A 165 -20.60 -4.04 2.92
N PHE A 166 -21.04 -3.42 1.82
CA PHE A 166 -20.84 -1.98 1.63
C PHE A 166 -21.77 -1.13 2.51
N THR A 167 -22.94 -1.62 2.89
CA THR A 167 -23.77 -0.98 3.93
C THR A 167 -23.07 -0.97 5.28
N LEU A 168 -22.45 -2.10 5.68
CA LEU A 168 -21.68 -2.17 6.93
C LEU A 168 -20.43 -1.28 6.88
N ILE A 169 -19.73 -1.23 5.74
CA ILE A 169 -18.61 -0.30 5.54
C ILE A 169 -19.09 1.15 5.69
N GLY A 170 -20.22 1.51 5.08
CA GLY A 170 -20.82 2.84 5.21
C GLY A 170 -21.20 3.18 6.65
N ALA A 171 -21.77 2.22 7.40
CA ALA A 171 -22.08 2.39 8.82
C ALA A 171 -20.82 2.62 9.68
N LEU A 172 -19.75 1.85 9.43
CA LEU A 172 -18.46 2.07 10.09
C LEU A 172 -17.86 3.43 9.74
N ALA A 173 -18.01 3.88 8.50
CA ALA A 173 -17.50 5.16 8.03
C ALA A 173 -18.22 6.38 8.65
N MET A 174 -19.39 6.20 9.23
CA MET A 174 -20.06 7.26 10.00
C MET A 174 -19.26 7.65 11.25
N TYR A 175 -18.49 6.70 11.82
CA TYR A 175 -17.66 6.92 13.00
C TYR A 175 -16.17 7.08 12.65
N PHE A 176 -15.72 6.45 11.57
CA PHE A 176 -14.32 6.42 11.11
C PHE A 176 -14.27 6.69 9.60
N PRO A 177 -14.52 7.93 9.13
CA PRO A 177 -14.60 8.25 7.72
C PRO A 177 -13.32 7.95 6.93
N GLU A 178 -12.16 7.93 7.58
CA GLU A 178 -10.86 7.66 6.97
C GLU A 178 -10.69 6.21 6.49
N ILE A 179 -11.60 5.30 6.86
CA ILE A 179 -11.58 3.93 6.34
C ILE A 179 -11.97 3.88 4.86
N LEU A 180 -12.70 4.87 4.36
CA LEU A 180 -13.10 4.94 2.97
C LEU A 180 -11.92 5.19 2.03
N GLY A 181 -12.06 4.70 0.80
CA GLY A 181 -10.99 4.78 -0.18
C GLY A 181 -9.74 3.99 0.23
N ASN A 182 -8.61 4.37 -0.30
CA ASN A 182 -7.36 3.64 -0.11
C ASN A 182 -6.73 3.76 1.30
N GLY A 183 -7.22 4.66 2.17
CA GLY A 183 -6.68 4.87 3.51
C GLY A 183 -5.63 5.98 3.60
N LYS A 184 -5.51 6.83 2.55
CA LYS A 184 -4.57 7.97 2.57
C LYS A 184 -4.85 8.89 3.76
N ALA A 185 -6.11 9.26 3.99
CA ALA A 185 -6.52 10.14 5.08
C ALA A 185 -6.11 9.61 6.47
N GLY A 186 -6.30 8.30 6.74
CA GLY A 186 -5.88 7.70 8.00
C GLY A 186 -4.36 7.68 8.19
N ASN A 187 -3.59 7.48 7.11
CA ASN A 187 -2.14 7.62 7.17
C ASN A 187 -1.70 9.06 7.46
N GLU A 188 -2.35 10.06 6.85
CA GLU A 188 -2.06 11.48 7.12
C GLU A 188 -2.27 11.82 8.59
N LEU A 189 -3.41 11.44 9.18
CA LEU A 189 -3.69 11.66 10.60
C LEU A 189 -2.65 11.01 11.52
N THR A 190 -2.18 9.82 11.20
CA THR A 190 -1.18 9.12 12.01
C THR A 190 0.21 9.74 11.85
N PHE A 191 0.59 10.19 10.67
CA PHE A 191 1.91 10.74 10.39
C PHE A 191 2.07 12.17 10.92
N THR A 192 0.99 12.96 10.96
CA THR A 192 0.96 14.29 11.59
C THR A 192 0.78 14.22 13.10
N ASN A 193 0.46 13.04 13.64
CA ASN A 193 0.14 12.81 15.04
C ASN A 193 -1.12 13.57 15.51
N ASP A 194 -2.06 13.82 14.61
CA ASP A 194 -3.34 14.48 14.91
C ASP A 194 -4.42 13.49 15.35
N ILE A 195 -4.03 12.45 16.10
CA ILE A 195 -4.90 11.33 16.45
C ILE A 195 -4.61 10.80 17.86
N THR A 196 -5.67 10.52 18.62
CA THR A 196 -5.55 9.83 19.90
C THR A 196 -5.37 8.32 19.72
N TRP A 197 -4.72 7.64 20.68
CA TRP A 197 -4.54 6.20 20.63
C TRP A 197 -5.87 5.42 20.61
N THR A 198 -6.91 5.94 21.27
CA THR A 198 -8.25 5.35 21.29
C THR A 198 -8.91 5.39 19.92
N TYR A 199 -8.81 6.54 19.23
CA TYR A 199 -9.31 6.67 17.86
C TYR A 199 -8.48 5.84 16.90
N ALA A 200 -7.15 5.79 17.05
CA ALA A 200 -6.26 4.96 16.23
C ALA A 200 -6.60 3.46 16.36
N LEU A 201 -6.94 2.98 17.56
CA LEU A 201 -7.38 1.61 17.80
C LEU A 201 -8.73 1.31 17.10
N GLY A 202 -9.68 2.23 17.20
CA GLY A 202 -10.96 2.14 16.49
C GLY A 202 -10.77 2.14 14.97
N LEU A 203 -9.90 3.01 14.47
CA LEU A 203 -9.57 3.12 13.06
C LEU A 203 -8.86 1.86 12.52
N PHE A 204 -7.94 1.28 13.31
CA PHE A 204 -7.30 0.01 13.01
C PHE A 204 -8.32 -1.11 12.81
N GLY A 205 -9.21 -1.31 13.81
CA GLY A 205 -10.24 -2.35 13.76
C GLY A 205 -11.24 -2.15 12.63
N SER A 206 -11.70 -0.90 12.48
CA SER A 206 -12.66 -0.54 11.42
C SER A 206 -12.08 -0.71 10.02
N LYS A 207 -10.82 -0.31 9.79
CA LYS A 207 -10.13 -0.53 8.50
C LYS A 207 -9.92 -2.00 8.21
N TRP A 208 -9.50 -2.77 9.23
CA TRP A 208 -9.36 -4.23 9.11
C TRP A 208 -10.66 -4.88 8.64
N VAL A 209 -11.77 -4.62 9.35
CA VAL A 209 -13.09 -5.16 9.01
C VAL A 209 -13.55 -4.68 7.64
N ALA A 210 -13.40 -3.39 7.34
CA ALA A 210 -13.81 -2.83 6.05
C ALA A 210 -13.08 -3.47 4.87
N VAL A 211 -11.77 -3.71 4.96
CA VAL A 211 -11.00 -4.40 3.92
C VAL A 211 -11.48 -5.84 3.76
N LEU A 212 -11.72 -6.57 4.84
CA LEU A 212 -12.23 -7.95 4.77
C LEU A 212 -13.64 -8.01 4.16
N LEU A 213 -14.54 -7.10 4.54
CA LEU A 213 -15.89 -7.01 3.97
C LEU A 213 -15.84 -6.73 2.47
N ALA A 214 -15.01 -5.77 2.04
CA ALA A 214 -14.85 -5.47 0.62
C ALA A 214 -14.31 -6.66 -0.18
N LEU A 215 -13.30 -7.37 0.35
CA LEU A 215 -12.77 -8.58 -0.28
C LEU A 215 -13.80 -9.71 -0.32
N ALA A 216 -14.57 -9.92 0.75
CA ALA A 216 -15.67 -10.89 0.79
C ALA A 216 -16.78 -10.57 -0.21
N ALA A 217 -17.04 -9.28 -0.44
CA ALA A 217 -17.97 -8.78 -1.46
C ALA A 217 -17.42 -8.90 -2.89
N GLY A 218 -16.24 -9.49 -3.08
CA GLY A 218 -15.61 -9.63 -4.40
C GLY A 218 -15.05 -8.34 -4.98
N ALA A 219 -14.95 -7.26 -4.18
CA ALA A 219 -14.34 -6.03 -4.62
C ALA A 219 -12.87 -6.26 -4.99
N TYR A 220 -12.45 -5.58 -6.04
CA TYR A 220 -11.08 -5.69 -6.55
C TYR A 220 -10.34 -4.37 -6.32
N GLY A 221 -9.14 -4.46 -5.74
CA GLY A 221 -8.33 -3.29 -5.44
C GLY A 221 -7.02 -3.68 -4.76
N GLY A 222 -6.10 -2.73 -4.71
CA GLY A 222 -4.81 -2.92 -4.07
C GLY A 222 -4.89 -2.89 -2.54
N ARG A 223 -3.84 -3.37 -1.91
CA ARG A 223 -3.72 -3.38 -0.45
C ARG A 223 -2.48 -2.63 0.04
N ILE A 224 -1.79 -1.90 -0.85
CA ILE A 224 -0.59 -1.14 -0.49
C ILE A 224 -0.96 -0.11 0.59
N THR A 225 -1.75 0.89 0.25
CA THR A 225 -2.12 1.96 1.19
C THR A 225 -2.99 1.46 2.36
N PRO A 226 -3.95 0.53 2.18
CA PRO A 226 -4.65 -0.08 3.32
C PRO A 226 -3.72 -0.79 4.32
N SER A 227 -2.70 -1.51 3.86
CA SER A 227 -1.71 -2.13 4.76
C SER A 227 -0.88 -1.09 5.51
N MET A 228 -0.50 0.01 4.86
CA MET A 228 0.16 1.13 5.52
C MET A 228 -0.69 1.69 6.65
N MET A 229 -1.99 1.91 6.41
CA MET A 229 -2.91 2.44 7.41
C MET A 229 -3.09 1.50 8.60
N LEU A 230 -3.16 0.19 8.36
CA LEU A 230 -3.17 -0.80 9.45
C LEU A 230 -1.89 -0.73 10.28
N GLY A 231 -0.73 -0.65 9.62
CA GLY A 231 0.55 -0.55 10.31
C GLY A 231 0.72 0.76 11.08
N SER A 232 0.35 1.90 10.49
CA SER A 232 0.48 3.21 11.12
C SER A 232 -0.42 3.36 12.34
N THR A 233 -1.69 2.94 12.25
CA THR A 233 -2.64 3.00 13.37
C THR A 233 -2.25 2.05 14.51
N LEU A 234 -1.80 0.83 14.20
CA LEU A 234 -1.28 -0.12 15.18
C LEU A 234 -0.06 0.45 15.92
N ALA A 235 0.84 1.11 15.19
CA ALA A 235 2.05 1.71 15.74
C ALA A 235 1.76 2.94 16.61
N ILE A 236 0.73 3.74 16.33
CA ILE A 236 0.27 4.81 17.23
C ILE A 236 -0.17 4.22 18.58
N VAL A 237 -0.99 3.16 18.56
CA VAL A 237 -1.44 2.50 19.79
C VAL A 237 -0.24 1.98 20.58
N PHE A 238 0.62 1.18 19.96
CA PHE A 238 1.79 0.62 20.61
C PHE A 238 2.76 1.70 21.10
N GLY A 239 3.05 2.71 20.28
CA GLY A 239 3.96 3.82 20.59
C GLY A 239 3.47 4.67 21.75
N THR A 240 2.15 4.84 21.91
CA THR A 240 1.58 5.52 23.08
C THR A 240 1.87 4.76 24.37
N PHE A 241 1.60 3.44 24.39
CA PHE A 241 1.90 2.61 25.57
C PHE A 241 3.40 2.52 25.85
N TRP A 242 4.22 2.42 24.81
CA TRP A 242 5.68 2.46 24.93
C TRP A 242 6.16 3.78 25.55
N SER A 243 5.61 4.91 25.11
CA SER A 243 5.98 6.22 25.64
C SER A 243 5.63 6.40 27.11
N ILE A 244 4.59 5.71 27.60
CA ILE A 244 4.19 5.73 29.01
C ILE A 244 5.08 4.78 29.84
N ALA A 245 5.39 3.60 29.32
CA ALA A 245 6.01 2.53 30.10
C ALA A 245 7.55 2.52 30.06
N VAL A 246 8.15 2.99 28.96
CA VAL A 246 9.59 2.86 28.71
C VAL A 246 10.25 4.21 28.49
N ALA A 247 9.96 4.88 27.37
CA ALA A 247 10.57 6.16 27.04
C ALA A 247 9.73 6.91 25.98
N PRO A 248 9.69 8.24 26.04
CA PRO A 248 8.97 9.05 25.04
C PRO A 248 9.51 8.83 23.63
N ILE A 249 8.61 8.66 22.65
CA ILE A 249 8.94 8.57 21.23
C ILE A 249 8.00 9.43 20.40
N SER A 250 8.45 9.85 19.22
CA SER A 250 7.60 10.52 18.24
C SER A 250 6.57 9.55 17.69
N LEU A 251 5.29 9.78 17.96
CA LEU A 251 4.20 8.91 17.51
C LEU A 251 4.06 8.93 15.98
N GLY A 252 4.28 10.08 15.31
CA GLY A 252 4.31 10.16 13.85
C GLY A 252 5.41 9.29 13.25
N MET A 253 6.58 9.23 13.91
CA MET A 253 7.66 8.31 13.53
C MET A 253 7.30 6.85 13.75
N ALA A 254 6.70 6.53 14.89
CA ALA A 254 6.21 5.19 15.17
C ALA A 254 5.21 4.74 14.08
N ALA A 255 4.27 5.61 13.72
CA ALA A 255 3.30 5.39 12.66
C ALA A 255 3.97 5.14 11.30
N PHE A 256 4.98 5.92 10.95
CA PHE A 256 5.74 5.76 9.72
C PHE A 256 6.44 4.40 9.67
N ILE A 257 7.17 4.02 10.70
CA ILE A 257 7.87 2.73 10.78
C ILE A 257 6.86 1.58 10.71
N GLY A 258 5.76 1.67 11.47
CA GLY A 258 4.71 0.66 11.45
C GLY A 258 4.02 0.51 10.09
N ALA A 259 3.78 1.61 9.39
CA ALA A 259 3.21 1.59 8.03
C ALA A 259 4.10 0.83 7.05
N VAL A 260 5.41 1.13 7.06
CA VAL A 260 6.39 0.48 6.19
C VAL A 260 6.51 -1.00 6.51
N ALA A 261 6.66 -1.34 7.79
CA ALA A 261 6.84 -2.72 8.23
C ALA A 261 5.60 -3.58 7.92
N PHE A 262 4.39 -3.08 8.23
CA PHE A 262 3.16 -3.81 7.92
C PHE A 262 2.99 -4.02 6.41
N LEU A 263 3.25 -3.00 5.60
CA LEU A 263 3.21 -3.09 4.15
C LEU A 263 4.20 -4.13 3.63
N GLY A 264 5.48 -4.03 4.04
CA GLY A 264 6.54 -4.91 3.59
C GLY A 264 6.29 -6.37 3.91
N LEU A 265 5.84 -6.65 5.13
CA LEU A 265 5.54 -8.00 5.59
C LEU A 265 4.23 -8.55 4.99
N ALA A 266 3.15 -7.75 4.96
CA ALA A 266 1.85 -8.20 4.47
C ALA A 266 1.82 -8.46 2.96
N GLN A 267 2.58 -7.68 2.19
CA GLN A 267 2.66 -7.82 0.73
C GLN A 267 3.92 -8.55 0.24
N LYS A 268 4.79 -8.99 1.16
CA LYS A 268 6.07 -9.67 0.86
C LYS A 268 6.97 -8.86 -0.07
N MET A 269 7.09 -7.57 0.20
CA MET A 269 7.89 -6.64 -0.59
C MET A 269 8.68 -5.66 0.32
N PRO A 270 9.60 -6.17 1.16
CA PRO A 270 10.31 -5.36 2.15
C PRO A 270 11.15 -4.24 1.54
N LEU A 271 11.91 -4.49 0.48
CA LEU A 271 12.72 -3.44 -0.17
C LEU A 271 11.83 -2.38 -0.81
N THR A 272 10.79 -2.81 -1.53
CA THR A 272 9.81 -1.90 -2.12
C THR A 272 9.18 -1.01 -1.06
N SER A 273 8.73 -1.56 0.07
CA SER A 273 8.03 -0.79 1.11
C SER A 273 8.93 0.28 1.73
N CYS A 274 10.21 -0.03 2.00
CA CYS A 274 11.18 0.93 2.48
C CYS A 274 11.36 2.11 1.53
N VAL A 275 11.71 1.82 0.28
CA VAL A 275 12.00 2.85 -0.71
C VAL A 275 10.73 3.63 -1.08
N PHE A 276 9.58 2.94 -1.12
CA PHE A 276 8.28 3.55 -1.41
C PHE A 276 7.94 4.65 -0.41
N MET A 277 8.07 4.36 0.87
CA MET A 277 7.76 5.34 1.91
C MET A 277 8.76 6.51 1.92
N LEU A 278 10.04 6.25 1.70
CA LEU A 278 11.03 7.32 1.57
C LEU A 278 10.74 8.24 0.37
N GLU A 279 10.30 7.68 -0.75
CA GLU A 279 9.89 8.48 -1.92
C GLU A 279 8.60 9.26 -1.68
N LEU A 280 7.59 8.68 -0.99
CA LEU A 280 6.30 9.33 -0.73
C LEU A 280 6.40 10.49 0.27
N THR A 281 7.32 10.41 1.23
CA THR A 281 7.49 11.40 2.30
C THR A 281 8.68 12.33 2.09
N ARG A 282 9.59 12.00 1.17
CA ARG A 282 10.89 12.69 0.98
C ARG A 282 11.75 12.73 2.24
N PHE A 283 11.63 11.70 3.06
CA PHE A 283 12.37 11.56 4.29
C PHE A 283 13.85 11.19 4.06
N SER A 284 14.68 11.44 5.10
CA SER A 284 16.09 11.08 5.10
C SER A 284 16.32 9.57 5.02
N VAL A 285 17.39 9.17 4.36
CA VAL A 285 17.83 7.76 4.24
C VAL A 285 18.15 7.14 5.62
N GLU A 286 18.41 7.96 6.64
CA GLU A 286 18.64 7.51 8.02
C GLU A 286 17.46 6.70 8.57
N MET A 287 16.25 6.94 8.04
CA MET A 287 15.05 6.18 8.38
C MET A 287 15.09 4.72 7.92
N PHE A 288 15.99 4.37 7.03
CA PHE A 288 16.11 2.99 6.56
C PHE A 288 16.48 2.01 7.70
N PHE A 289 17.34 2.46 8.61
CA PHE A 289 17.84 1.60 9.70
C PHE A 289 16.72 1.11 10.64
N PRO A 290 15.86 1.96 11.23
CA PRO A 290 14.75 1.52 12.08
C PRO A 290 13.69 0.69 11.37
N ILE A 291 13.42 1.05 10.13
CA ILE A 291 12.51 0.28 9.30
C ILE A 291 13.06 -1.14 9.10
N ALA A 292 14.34 -1.26 8.77
CA ALA A 292 14.99 -2.55 8.59
C ALA A 292 14.95 -3.40 9.86
N LEU A 293 15.20 -2.79 11.03
CA LEU A 293 15.08 -3.47 12.34
C LEU A 293 13.66 -3.95 12.65
N THR A 294 12.64 -3.21 12.19
CA THR A 294 11.24 -3.59 12.45
C THR A 294 10.78 -4.74 11.54
N MET A 295 11.45 -4.95 10.40
CA MET A 295 11.10 -6.01 9.43
C MET A 295 11.95 -7.26 9.54
N GLY A 296 13.13 -7.19 10.20
CA GLY A 296 14.06 -8.31 10.39
C GLY A 296 13.73 -9.10 11.64
#